data_7c667f9df32d0c468a98fa0f647c83fd
#
_entry.id   7c667f9df32d0c468a98fa0f647c83fd
#
_cell.length_a   1.000
_cell.length_b   1.000
_cell.length_c   1.000
_cell.angle_alpha   90.00
_cell.angle_beta   90.00
_cell.angle_gamma   90.00
#
_symmetry.space_group_name_H-M   'P 1'
#
loop_
_entity.id
_entity.type
_entity.pdbx_description
1 polymer ?
#
loop_
_entity_poly.entity_id
_entity_poly.type
_entity_poly.pdbx_seq_one_letter_code
_entity_poly.pdbx_strand_id
1 'polypeptide(L)'
;MYICPVCKDKLKQIENSWRCRNGHCFDIARKGYVNLLTTAKHNPKTAGDNAEMVKARTEFLDKGYYRPLAEKLREVAGEVLKDNDSPVIIDSGCGEGFYTAELAKLGKARIFGIDISKHAVAHCMTRVHLAGITNCQFAAASSFELPFADKSADMVVSVFAPVSNDEYARVLKKGGALIVVSPSPRHLFELKAAVYDEPYENKPNVYGLNKFTLGSEVCFEYSAEIASQADIYSLFMMTPYFYKTSEEGMARLRALDDIEVTCGFMIQTYYKK
;
A
#
# COMPACT_ATOMS: atom_id res chain seq x y z
N MET A 1 0.61 19.47 -5.22
CA MET A 1 1.33 18.77 -4.18
C MET A 1 2.56 18.02 -4.71
N TYR A 2 2.47 17.48 -5.94
CA TYR A 2 3.64 16.83 -6.56
C TYR A 2 4.80 17.80 -6.80
N ILE A 3 6.02 17.28 -6.59
CA ILE A 3 7.28 17.93 -6.99
C ILE A 3 7.97 17.13 -8.10
N CYS A 4 8.77 17.83 -8.89
CA CYS A 4 9.50 17.23 -9.99
C CYS A 4 10.57 16.25 -9.47
N PRO A 5 10.59 14.97 -9.88
CA PRO A 5 11.57 14.01 -9.42
C PRO A 5 13.01 14.38 -9.87
N VAL A 6 13.15 15.21 -10.89
CA VAL A 6 14.45 15.63 -11.44
C VAL A 6 15.03 16.83 -10.70
N CYS A 7 14.26 17.92 -10.55
CA CYS A 7 14.76 19.18 -10.00
C CYS A 7 14.08 19.63 -8.70
N LYS A 8 13.17 18.83 -8.15
CA LYS A 8 12.43 19.07 -6.90
C LYS A 8 11.54 20.32 -6.91
N ASP A 9 11.41 21.02 -8.04
CA ASP A 9 10.49 22.14 -8.16
C ASP A 9 9.02 21.65 -8.22
N LYS A 10 8.09 22.55 -7.88
CA LYS A 10 6.65 22.24 -7.88
C LYS A 10 6.17 21.85 -9.28
N LEU A 11 5.41 20.78 -9.38
CA LEU A 11 4.69 20.41 -10.58
C LEU A 11 3.32 21.09 -10.61
N LYS A 12 2.94 21.57 -11.79
CA LYS A 12 1.59 22.07 -12.09
C LYS A 12 1.00 21.22 -13.21
N GLN A 13 -0.27 20.86 -13.07
CA GLN A 13 -0.99 20.20 -14.14
C GLN A 13 -1.35 21.22 -15.21
N ILE A 14 -0.96 20.95 -16.45
CA ILE A 14 -1.28 21.73 -17.64
C ILE A 14 -1.80 20.73 -18.67
N GLU A 15 -3.08 20.81 -19.00
CA GLU A 15 -3.77 19.85 -19.86
C GLU A 15 -3.54 18.41 -19.39
N ASN A 16 -2.96 17.56 -20.24
CA ASN A 16 -2.69 16.15 -20.00
C ASN A 16 -1.26 15.89 -19.50
N SER A 17 -0.60 16.86 -18.86
CA SER A 17 0.75 16.69 -18.34
C SER A 17 0.99 17.45 -17.04
N TRP A 18 1.95 16.97 -16.25
CA TRP A 18 2.52 17.69 -15.12
C TRP A 18 3.85 18.30 -15.51
N ARG A 19 4.02 19.64 -15.30
CA ARG A 19 5.20 20.38 -15.72
C ARG A 19 5.77 21.21 -14.58
N CYS A 20 7.10 21.32 -14.51
CA CYS A 20 7.79 22.28 -13.63
C CYS A 20 8.27 23.48 -14.42
N ARG A 21 8.64 24.55 -13.73
CA ARG A 21 9.17 25.78 -14.36
C ARG A 21 10.49 25.57 -15.14
N ASN A 22 11.23 24.48 -14.81
CA ASN A 22 12.49 24.13 -15.47
C ASN A 22 12.29 23.26 -16.74
N GLY A 23 11.06 23.13 -17.24
CA GLY A 23 10.75 22.46 -18.50
C GLY A 23 10.58 20.93 -18.42
N HIS A 24 10.78 20.28 -17.24
CA HIS A 24 10.50 18.86 -17.13
C HIS A 24 9.00 18.61 -17.24
N CYS A 25 8.62 17.63 -18.05
CA CYS A 25 7.25 17.29 -18.38
C CYS A 25 7.00 15.80 -18.14
N PHE A 26 5.85 15.48 -17.54
CA PHE A 26 5.41 14.11 -17.22
C PHE A 26 3.97 13.96 -17.67
N ASP A 27 3.75 13.11 -18.68
CA ASP A 27 2.42 12.88 -19.24
C ASP A 27 1.51 12.13 -18.28
N ILE A 28 0.25 12.52 -18.26
CA ILE A 28 -0.81 11.76 -17.61
C ILE A 28 -1.16 10.59 -18.52
N ALA A 29 -1.01 9.37 -18.00
CA ALA A 29 -1.39 8.17 -18.73
C ALA A 29 -2.89 8.20 -19.09
N ARG A 30 -3.29 7.51 -20.16
CA ARG A 30 -4.70 7.42 -20.58
C ARG A 30 -5.66 6.99 -19.46
N LYS A 31 -5.16 6.25 -18.46
CA LYS A 31 -5.93 5.85 -17.27
C LYS A 31 -6.03 6.92 -16.19
N GLY A 32 -5.34 8.05 -16.32
CA GLY A 32 -5.44 9.21 -15.40
C GLY A 32 -4.35 9.32 -14.33
N TYR A 33 -3.39 8.41 -14.23
CA TYR A 33 -2.24 8.52 -13.32
C TYR A 33 -1.03 9.16 -14.00
N VAL A 34 -0.07 9.67 -13.21
CA VAL A 34 1.20 10.19 -13.72
C VAL A 34 2.36 9.24 -13.38
N ASN A 35 3.31 9.09 -14.31
CA ASN A 35 4.54 8.35 -14.07
C ASN A 35 5.67 9.33 -13.68
N LEU A 36 6.07 9.29 -12.42
CA LEU A 36 7.14 10.11 -11.85
C LEU A 36 8.42 9.31 -11.53
N LEU A 37 8.50 8.04 -11.99
CA LEU A 37 9.74 7.25 -11.91
C LEU A 37 10.76 7.77 -12.90
N THR A 38 11.99 8.00 -12.42
CA THR A 38 13.13 8.34 -13.29
C THR A 38 13.87 7.06 -13.69
N THR A 39 14.14 6.89 -14.98
CA THR A 39 14.80 5.70 -15.55
C THR A 39 16.23 5.48 -15.02
N ALA A 40 16.90 6.54 -14.55
CA ALA A 40 18.26 6.44 -14.01
C ALA A 40 18.35 5.65 -12.68
N LYS A 41 17.27 5.50 -11.95
CA LYS A 41 17.27 4.92 -10.58
C LYS A 41 16.52 3.59 -10.45
N HIS A 42 15.70 3.23 -11.41
CA HIS A 42 14.83 2.04 -11.30
C HIS A 42 14.81 1.25 -12.60
N ASN A 43 14.97 -0.07 -12.50
CA ASN A 43 14.74 -0.96 -13.64
C ASN A 43 13.21 -1.13 -13.81
N PRO A 44 12.60 -0.57 -14.86
CA PRO A 44 11.13 -0.59 -15.03
C PRO A 44 10.55 -2.00 -15.25
N LYS A 45 11.41 -2.99 -15.56
CA LYS A 45 10.97 -4.37 -15.86
C LYS A 45 10.84 -5.26 -14.61
N THR A 46 11.47 -4.87 -13.50
CA THR A 46 11.52 -5.69 -12.27
C THR A 46 11.03 -4.95 -11.03
N ALA A 47 10.57 -3.72 -11.17
CA ALA A 47 10.15 -2.90 -10.03
C ALA A 47 8.66 -3.14 -9.69
N GLY A 48 8.40 -3.67 -8.51
CA GLY A 48 7.06 -3.90 -7.96
C GLY A 48 6.30 -5.08 -8.60
N ASP A 49 5.04 -5.19 -8.27
CA ASP A 49 4.17 -6.26 -8.75
C ASP A 49 3.98 -6.20 -10.28
N ASN A 50 4.08 -7.34 -10.95
CA ASN A 50 3.72 -7.48 -12.35
C ASN A 50 2.19 -7.55 -12.53
N ALA A 51 1.74 -7.61 -13.78
CA ALA A 51 0.29 -7.62 -14.10
C ALA A 51 -0.45 -8.83 -13.51
N GLU A 52 0.19 -10.00 -13.45
CA GLU A 52 -0.39 -11.23 -12.92
C GLU A 52 -0.55 -11.15 -11.39
N MET A 53 0.47 -10.66 -10.68
CA MET A 53 0.41 -10.43 -9.24
C MET A 53 -0.66 -9.39 -8.88
N VAL A 54 -0.75 -8.29 -9.65
CA VAL A 54 -1.80 -7.27 -9.45
C VAL A 54 -3.17 -7.89 -9.65
N LYS A 55 -3.35 -8.74 -10.67
CA LYS A 55 -4.62 -9.44 -10.93
C LYS A 55 -5.00 -10.36 -9.77
N ALA A 56 -4.10 -11.24 -9.34
CA ALA A 56 -4.34 -12.16 -8.22
C ALA A 56 -4.69 -11.41 -6.93
N ARG A 57 -3.94 -10.34 -6.62
CA ARG A 57 -4.22 -9.46 -5.48
C ARG A 57 -5.60 -8.83 -5.57
N THR A 58 -5.97 -8.31 -6.73
CA THR A 58 -7.29 -7.71 -6.96
C THR A 58 -8.40 -8.72 -6.76
N GLU A 59 -8.30 -9.89 -7.39
CA GLU A 59 -9.31 -10.95 -7.31
C GLU A 59 -9.54 -11.40 -5.86
N PHE A 60 -8.46 -11.55 -5.08
CA PHE A 60 -8.54 -11.90 -3.66
C PHE A 60 -9.17 -10.78 -2.81
N LEU A 61 -8.68 -9.56 -2.95
CA LEU A 61 -9.14 -8.43 -2.13
C LEU A 61 -10.59 -8.04 -2.44
N ASP A 62 -11.03 -8.12 -3.70
CA ASP A 62 -12.40 -7.80 -4.11
C ASP A 62 -13.43 -8.78 -3.55
N LYS A 63 -13.04 -10.03 -3.23
CA LYS A 63 -13.89 -10.98 -2.50
C LYS A 63 -14.11 -10.60 -1.04
N GLY A 64 -13.36 -9.63 -0.53
CA GLY A 64 -13.59 -9.04 0.79
C GLY A 64 -12.89 -9.74 1.94
N TYR A 65 -12.02 -10.71 1.70
CA TYR A 65 -11.26 -11.40 2.75
C TYR A 65 -10.49 -10.46 3.68
N TYR A 66 -9.97 -9.33 3.14
CA TYR A 66 -9.26 -8.30 3.93
C TYR A 66 -10.08 -7.01 4.13
N ARG A 67 -11.39 -7.06 3.89
CA ARG A 67 -12.28 -5.93 4.18
C ARG A 67 -12.27 -5.52 5.65
N PRO A 68 -12.30 -6.45 6.64
CA PRO A 68 -12.21 -6.06 8.05
C PRO A 68 -10.95 -5.26 8.39
N LEU A 69 -9.79 -5.61 7.79
CA LEU A 69 -8.57 -4.83 7.96
C LEU A 69 -8.70 -3.42 7.35
N ALA A 70 -9.27 -3.31 6.14
CA ALA A 70 -9.40 -2.01 5.48
C ALA A 70 -10.34 -1.08 6.26
N GLU A 71 -11.44 -1.61 6.79
CA GLU A 71 -12.38 -0.89 7.65
C GLU A 71 -11.72 -0.46 8.97
N LYS A 72 -10.93 -1.35 9.60
CA LYS A 72 -10.18 -1.02 10.81
C LYS A 72 -9.12 0.05 10.57
N LEU A 73 -8.43 -0.01 9.44
CA LEU A 73 -7.47 1.02 9.03
C LEU A 73 -8.16 2.39 8.86
N ARG A 74 -9.33 2.41 8.20
CA ARG A 74 -10.12 3.64 8.05
C ARG A 74 -10.58 4.20 9.41
N GLU A 75 -11.02 3.34 10.33
CA GLU A 75 -11.39 3.73 11.70
C GLU A 75 -10.22 4.40 12.42
N VAL A 76 -9.04 3.75 12.44
CA VAL A 76 -7.83 4.30 13.07
C VAL A 76 -7.41 5.61 12.42
N ALA A 77 -7.40 5.69 11.08
CA ALA A 77 -7.06 6.91 10.35
C ALA A 77 -8.06 8.04 10.63
N GLY A 78 -9.35 7.71 10.72
CA GLY A 78 -10.43 8.66 11.03
C GLY A 78 -10.28 9.25 12.43
N GLU A 79 -9.93 8.43 13.43
CA GLU A 79 -9.71 8.92 14.81
C GLU A 79 -8.48 9.84 14.89
N VAL A 80 -7.38 9.47 14.23
CA VAL A 80 -6.16 10.31 14.18
C VAL A 80 -6.42 11.67 13.51
N LEU A 81 -7.31 11.71 12.52
CA LEU A 81 -7.59 12.90 11.70
C LEU A 81 -8.91 13.61 12.08
N LYS A 82 -9.54 13.25 13.20
CA LYS A 82 -10.88 13.72 13.56
C LYS A 82 -11.01 15.25 13.60
N ASP A 83 -9.98 15.92 14.07
CA ASP A 83 -9.93 17.37 14.25
C ASP A 83 -9.37 18.12 13.03
N ASN A 84 -9.14 17.44 11.90
CA ASN A 84 -8.63 18.03 10.67
C ASN A 84 -9.71 18.01 9.58
N ASP A 85 -10.20 19.18 9.16
CA ASP A 85 -11.30 19.32 8.19
C ASP A 85 -10.88 19.07 6.73
N SER A 86 -9.60 19.08 6.41
CA SER A 86 -9.12 18.88 5.04
C SER A 86 -7.76 18.18 5.03
N PRO A 87 -7.67 16.95 5.59
CA PRO A 87 -6.39 16.25 5.70
C PRO A 87 -5.87 15.80 4.34
N VAL A 88 -4.54 15.74 4.26
CA VAL A 88 -3.81 15.17 3.13
C VAL A 88 -3.18 13.86 3.58
N ILE A 89 -3.56 12.77 2.92
CA ILE A 89 -3.05 11.42 3.18
C ILE A 89 -2.19 10.98 2.00
N ILE A 90 -1.02 10.41 2.28
CA ILE A 90 -0.19 9.70 1.29
C ILE A 90 -0.28 8.21 1.64
N ASP A 91 -0.77 7.40 0.69
CA ASP A 91 -0.74 5.93 0.75
C ASP A 91 0.50 5.47 -0.02
N SER A 92 1.53 5.08 0.72
CA SER A 92 2.86 4.75 0.18
C SER A 92 3.02 3.25 0.01
N GLY A 93 3.10 2.79 -1.23
CA GLY A 93 2.97 1.40 -1.61
C GLY A 93 1.50 1.00 -1.71
N CYS A 94 0.69 1.83 -2.37
CA CYS A 94 -0.77 1.67 -2.41
C CYS A 94 -1.26 0.42 -3.17
N GLY A 95 -0.35 -0.28 -3.85
CA GLY A 95 -0.68 -1.45 -4.66
C GLY A 95 -1.74 -1.13 -5.70
N GLU A 96 -2.79 -1.94 -5.76
CA GLU A 96 -3.91 -1.80 -6.68
C GLU A 96 -5.05 -0.88 -6.14
N GLY A 97 -4.83 -0.24 -4.97
CA GLY A 97 -5.70 0.81 -4.44
C GLY A 97 -6.83 0.35 -3.51
N PHE A 98 -6.82 -0.89 -3.02
CA PHE A 98 -7.88 -1.41 -2.15
C PHE A 98 -8.01 -0.60 -0.84
N TYR A 99 -6.90 -0.42 -0.13
CA TYR A 99 -6.86 0.37 1.10
C TYR A 99 -7.04 1.87 0.83
N THR A 100 -6.48 2.37 -0.27
CA THR A 100 -6.68 3.78 -0.71
C THR A 100 -8.16 4.09 -0.91
N ALA A 101 -8.90 3.21 -1.59
CA ALA A 101 -10.33 3.37 -1.84
C ALA A 101 -11.15 3.34 -0.53
N GLU A 102 -10.75 2.52 0.44
CA GLU A 102 -11.40 2.50 1.76
C GLU A 102 -11.12 3.78 2.55
N LEU A 103 -9.88 4.28 2.56
CA LEU A 103 -9.50 5.56 3.17
C LEU A 103 -10.25 6.74 2.54
N ALA A 104 -10.56 6.67 1.23
CA ALA A 104 -11.30 7.72 0.53
C ALA A 104 -12.72 7.96 1.11
N LYS A 105 -13.29 6.97 1.77
CA LYS A 105 -14.59 7.07 2.45
C LYS A 105 -14.57 8.01 3.67
N LEU A 106 -13.39 8.46 4.12
CA LEU A 106 -13.26 9.55 5.09
C LEU A 106 -13.83 10.88 4.54
N GLY A 107 -14.02 10.99 3.23
CA GLY A 107 -14.75 12.06 2.53
C GLY A 107 -14.00 13.40 2.50
N LYS A 108 -13.60 13.92 3.65
CA LYS A 108 -12.88 15.20 3.80
C LYS A 108 -11.40 15.14 3.39
N ALA A 109 -10.81 13.95 3.29
CA ALA A 109 -9.41 13.76 2.98
C ALA A 109 -9.12 13.86 1.48
N ARG A 110 -7.97 14.44 1.11
CA ARG A 110 -7.36 14.28 -0.21
C ARG A 110 -6.29 13.21 -0.13
N ILE A 111 -6.36 12.18 -0.97
CA ILE A 111 -5.49 11.03 -0.89
C ILE A 111 -4.60 10.93 -2.13
N PHE A 112 -3.35 10.62 -1.90
CA PHE A 112 -2.34 10.41 -2.94
C PHE A 112 -1.75 9.02 -2.80
N GLY A 113 -2.15 8.11 -3.70
CA GLY A 113 -1.60 6.76 -3.77
C GLY A 113 -0.32 6.73 -4.60
N ILE A 114 0.72 6.10 -4.05
CA ILE A 114 2.02 5.95 -4.69
C ILE A 114 2.40 4.48 -4.70
N ASP A 115 2.74 3.97 -5.87
CA ASP A 115 3.33 2.65 -6.02
C ASP A 115 4.40 2.65 -7.12
N ILE A 116 5.38 1.77 -7.00
CA ILE A 116 6.43 1.62 -8.02
C ILE A 116 5.92 0.86 -9.24
N SER A 117 4.90 -0.01 -9.07
CA SER A 117 4.27 -0.77 -10.15
C SER A 117 3.29 0.10 -10.94
N LYS A 118 3.60 0.34 -12.21
CA LYS A 118 2.66 1.01 -13.14
C LYS A 118 1.38 0.21 -13.34
N HIS A 119 1.45 -1.12 -13.27
CA HIS A 119 0.29 -2.01 -13.39
C HIS A 119 -0.67 -1.79 -12.22
N ALA A 120 -0.12 -1.75 -11.00
CA ALA A 120 -0.88 -1.50 -9.78
C ALA A 120 -1.54 -0.11 -9.83
N VAL A 121 -0.78 0.95 -10.11
CA VAL A 121 -1.30 2.32 -10.19
C VAL A 121 -2.36 2.48 -11.27
N ALA A 122 -2.18 1.82 -12.43
CA ALA A 122 -3.20 1.81 -13.48
C ALA A 122 -4.50 1.13 -13.03
N HIS A 123 -4.41 0.14 -12.15
CA HIS A 123 -5.57 -0.52 -11.56
C HIS A 123 -6.27 0.37 -10.53
N CYS A 124 -5.52 1.12 -9.70
CA CYS A 124 -6.08 2.12 -8.78
C CYS A 124 -7.06 3.05 -9.48
N MET A 125 -6.68 3.57 -10.65
CA MET A 125 -7.55 4.47 -11.42
C MET A 125 -8.84 3.79 -11.86
N THR A 126 -8.79 2.52 -12.23
CA THR A 126 -9.99 1.73 -12.57
C THR A 126 -10.89 1.56 -11.35
N ARG A 127 -10.30 1.18 -10.20
CA ARG A 127 -11.01 0.99 -8.92
C ARG A 127 -11.75 2.24 -8.48
N VAL A 128 -11.06 3.40 -8.41
CA VAL A 128 -11.68 4.64 -7.96
C VAL A 128 -12.74 5.15 -8.94
N HIS A 129 -12.54 4.96 -10.24
CA HIS A 129 -13.54 5.31 -11.26
C HIS A 129 -14.81 4.49 -11.11
N LEU A 130 -14.71 3.17 -10.98
CA LEU A 130 -15.86 2.27 -10.79
C LEU A 130 -16.61 2.56 -9.48
N ALA A 131 -15.89 2.99 -8.44
CA ALA A 131 -16.46 3.34 -7.14
C ALA A 131 -16.96 4.79 -7.06
N GLY A 132 -16.84 5.63 -8.11
CA GLY A 132 -17.22 7.04 -8.10
C GLY A 132 -16.39 7.90 -7.13
N ILE A 133 -15.15 7.48 -6.80
CA ILE A 133 -14.26 8.18 -5.87
C ILE A 133 -13.50 9.26 -6.63
N THR A 134 -13.56 10.51 -6.14
CA THR A 134 -12.98 11.70 -6.81
C THR A 134 -11.87 12.39 -6.00
N ASN A 135 -11.68 12.02 -4.75
CA ASN A 135 -10.73 12.62 -3.82
C ASN A 135 -9.36 11.94 -3.79
N CYS A 136 -9.08 11.06 -4.76
CA CYS A 136 -7.81 10.34 -4.91
C CYS A 136 -7.04 10.77 -6.15
N GLN A 137 -5.71 10.81 -6.04
CA GLN A 137 -4.77 10.94 -7.16
C GLN A 137 -3.69 9.87 -7.04
N PHE A 138 -3.19 9.39 -8.18
CA PHE A 138 -2.19 8.31 -8.18
C PHE A 138 -0.97 8.65 -9.04
N ALA A 139 0.19 8.21 -8.58
CA ALA A 139 1.43 8.31 -9.35
C ALA A 139 2.28 7.04 -9.22
N ALA A 140 2.89 6.63 -10.32
CA ALA A 140 3.97 5.65 -10.27
C ALA A 140 5.24 6.36 -9.76
N ALA A 141 5.67 6.02 -8.54
CA ALA A 141 6.82 6.62 -7.86
C ALA A 141 7.38 5.71 -6.78
N SER A 142 8.58 6.01 -6.29
CA SER A 142 9.23 5.25 -5.22
C SER A 142 8.82 5.76 -3.84
N SER A 143 8.55 4.84 -2.90
CA SER A 143 8.35 5.15 -1.48
C SER A 143 9.62 5.69 -0.80
N PHE A 144 10.79 5.45 -1.40
CA PHE A 144 12.08 5.95 -0.91
C PHE A 144 12.48 7.32 -1.50
N GLU A 145 11.68 7.86 -2.43
CA GLU A 145 11.84 9.18 -3.02
C GLU A 145 10.45 9.70 -3.40
N LEU A 146 9.67 10.07 -2.38
CA LEU A 146 8.29 10.49 -2.56
C LEU A 146 8.21 11.83 -3.35
N PRO A 147 7.37 11.91 -4.38
CA PRO A 147 7.25 13.09 -5.23
C PRO A 147 6.39 14.19 -4.58
N PHE A 148 6.60 14.45 -3.30
CA PHE A 148 5.85 15.45 -2.54
C PHE A 148 6.77 16.46 -1.87
N ALA A 149 6.28 17.68 -1.73
CA ALA A 149 7.00 18.74 -1.01
C ALA A 149 7.15 18.39 0.48
N ASP A 150 8.15 18.98 1.13
CA ASP A 150 8.36 18.86 2.57
C ASP A 150 7.12 19.34 3.32
N LYS A 151 6.79 18.69 4.43
CA LYS A 151 5.71 19.09 5.36
C LYS A 151 4.37 19.33 4.66
N SER A 152 4.03 18.50 3.67
CA SER A 152 2.84 18.66 2.83
C SER A 152 1.71 17.66 3.15
N ALA A 153 1.97 16.63 3.96
CA ALA A 153 1.00 15.62 4.35
C ALA A 153 0.69 15.67 5.86
N ASP A 154 -0.55 15.36 6.20
CA ASP A 154 -1.00 15.18 7.58
C ASP A 154 -0.80 13.75 8.04
N MET A 155 -0.91 12.80 7.11
CA MET A 155 -0.73 11.37 7.36
C MET A 155 0.00 10.69 6.20
N VAL A 156 0.86 9.72 6.56
CA VAL A 156 1.36 8.68 5.64
C VAL A 156 0.82 7.33 6.11
N VAL A 157 0.35 6.52 5.19
CA VAL A 157 -0.06 5.13 5.43
C VAL A 157 0.85 4.22 4.63
N SER A 158 1.27 3.10 5.23
CA SER A 158 2.05 2.05 4.59
C SER A 158 1.48 0.69 5.00
N VAL A 159 0.87 -0.03 4.05
CA VAL A 159 0.26 -1.34 4.28
C VAL A 159 1.07 -2.40 3.56
N PHE A 160 1.72 -3.29 4.29
CA PHE A 160 2.59 -4.36 3.76
C PHE A 160 3.67 -3.87 2.79
N ALA A 161 4.06 -2.60 2.90
CA ALA A 161 5.01 -1.96 2.01
C ALA A 161 6.29 -1.54 2.76
N PRO A 162 7.40 -1.30 2.06
CA PRO A 162 8.63 -0.81 2.68
C PRO A 162 8.42 0.55 3.36
N VAL A 163 9.02 0.73 4.54
CA VAL A 163 8.94 1.95 5.35
C VAL A 163 10.21 2.77 5.20
N SER A 164 10.07 4.07 4.92
CA SER A 164 11.19 5.01 4.81
C SER A 164 11.13 6.07 5.91
N ASN A 165 12.00 5.96 6.92
CA ASN A 165 12.08 6.91 8.03
C ASN A 165 12.30 8.35 7.56
N ASP A 166 13.22 8.56 6.62
CA ASP A 166 13.62 9.91 6.20
C ASP A 166 12.59 10.58 5.28
N GLU A 167 12.09 9.85 4.29
CA GLU A 167 11.11 10.37 3.35
C GLU A 167 9.75 10.63 4.03
N TYR A 168 9.30 9.72 4.89
CA TYR A 168 8.05 9.92 5.62
C TYR A 168 8.15 11.10 6.59
N ALA A 169 9.28 11.22 7.30
CA ALA A 169 9.52 12.39 8.15
C ALA A 169 9.63 13.69 7.32
N ARG A 170 10.19 13.66 6.11
CA ARG A 170 10.28 14.83 5.24
C ARG A 170 8.92 15.34 4.81
N VAL A 171 8.06 14.45 4.30
CA VAL A 171 6.76 14.84 3.74
C VAL A 171 5.70 15.17 4.79
N LEU A 172 5.80 14.57 5.98
CA LEU A 172 4.85 14.83 7.06
C LEU A 172 5.05 16.22 7.67
N LYS A 173 3.96 16.88 8.00
CA LYS A 173 3.94 18.07 8.86
C LYS A 173 4.46 17.71 10.26
N LYS A 174 4.81 18.72 11.08
CA LYS A 174 5.13 18.50 12.48
C LYS A 174 3.91 17.91 13.21
N GLY A 175 4.11 16.85 13.97
CA GLY A 175 3.03 16.12 14.63
C GLY A 175 2.15 15.29 13.68
N GLY A 176 2.48 15.25 12.38
CA GLY A 176 1.79 14.39 11.40
C GLY A 176 1.97 12.91 11.70
N ALA A 177 1.00 12.11 11.34
CA ALA A 177 0.94 10.69 11.68
C ALA A 177 1.49 9.79 10.58
N LEU A 178 2.15 8.70 10.99
CA LEU A 178 2.50 7.57 10.12
C LEU A 178 1.77 6.33 10.66
N ILE A 179 0.91 5.73 9.83
CA ILE A 179 0.29 4.44 10.13
C ILE A 179 1.02 3.36 9.33
N VAL A 180 1.53 2.35 10.04
CA VAL A 180 2.16 1.17 9.42
C VAL A 180 1.32 -0.05 9.75
N VAL A 181 0.95 -0.81 8.73
CA VAL A 181 0.27 -2.10 8.87
C VAL A 181 1.22 -3.21 8.44
N SER A 182 1.42 -4.17 9.32
CA SER A 182 2.28 -5.33 9.08
C SER A 182 1.62 -6.63 9.56
N PRO A 183 2.10 -7.81 9.11
CA PRO A 183 1.59 -9.07 9.60
C PRO A 183 1.87 -9.23 11.10
N SER A 184 0.89 -9.77 11.85
CA SER A 184 1.11 -10.27 13.21
C SER A 184 1.92 -11.58 13.18
N PRO A 185 2.44 -12.06 14.33
CA PRO A 185 3.15 -13.32 14.38
C PRO A 185 2.37 -14.49 13.79
N ARG A 186 1.07 -14.57 14.04
CA ARG A 186 0.19 -15.66 13.59
C ARG A 186 -0.42 -15.44 12.19
N HIS A 187 -0.19 -14.31 11.55
CA HIS A 187 -0.75 -14.04 10.22
C HIS A 187 -0.41 -15.14 9.21
N LEU A 188 -1.44 -15.78 8.66
CA LEU A 188 -1.38 -16.87 7.67
C LEU A 188 -0.52 -18.07 8.13
N PHE A 189 -0.52 -18.36 9.43
CA PHE A 189 0.24 -19.51 9.95
C PHE A 189 -0.25 -20.83 9.35
N GLU A 190 -1.55 -21.01 9.19
CA GLU A 190 -2.18 -22.20 8.62
C GLU A 190 -1.76 -22.41 7.15
N LEU A 191 -1.66 -21.34 6.38
CA LEU A 191 -1.14 -21.39 5.00
C LEU A 191 0.33 -21.82 4.96
N LYS A 192 1.15 -21.36 5.93
CA LYS A 192 2.55 -21.84 6.06
C LYS A 192 2.59 -23.31 6.47
N ALA A 193 1.71 -23.74 7.38
CA ALA A 193 1.62 -25.13 7.81
C ALA A 193 1.23 -26.08 6.67
N ALA A 194 0.45 -25.59 5.70
CA ALA A 194 0.12 -26.36 4.51
C ALA A 194 1.31 -26.55 3.55
N VAL A 195 2.23 -25.58 3.46
CA VAL A 195 3.30 -25.63 2.45
C VAL A 195 4.69 -25.98 3.00
N TYR A 196 4.94 -25.76 4.30
CA TYR A 196 6.23 -26.04 4.95
C TYR A 196 6.14 -27.22 5.92
N ASP A 197 7.18 -28.05 5.98
CA ASP A 197 7.28 -29.14 6.93
C ASP A 197 7.48 -28.63 8.38
N GLU A 198 8.21 -27.52 8.52
CA GLU A 198 8.42 -26.80 9.77
C GLU A 198 7.86 -25.38 9.67
N PRO A 199 6.57 -25.17 9.92
CA PRO A 199 5.95 -23.86 9.87
C PRO A 199 6.46 -22.96 11.01
N TYR A 200 6.60 -21.67 10.74
CA TYR A 200 7.12 -20.69 11.69
C TYR A 200 6.23 -19.46 11.77
N GLU A 201 6.17 -18.84 12.93
CA GLU A 201 5.49 -17.55 13.11
C GLU A 201 6.28 -16.39 12.46
N ASN A 202 5.58 -15.34 12.06
CA ASN A 202 6.25 -14.15 11.55
C ASN A 202 7.03 -13.48 12.69
N LYS A 203 8.25 -13.03 12.37
CA LYS A 203 8.98 -12.18 13.31
C LYS A 203 8.36 -10.78 13.31
N PRO A 204 8.22 -10.14 14.48
CA PRO A 204 7.78 -8.75 14.54
C PRO A 204 8.66 -7.85 13.68
N ASN A 205 8.04 -6.96 12.93
CA ASN A 205 8.77 -5.99 12.14
C ASN A 205 9.36 -4.90 13.04
N VAL A 206 10.66 -4.69 12.94
CA VAL A 206 11.36 -3.60 13.64
C VAL A 206 11.71 -2.53 12.61
N TYR A 207 11.07 -1.36 12.73
CA TYR A 207 11.34 -0.22 11.86
C TYR A 207 12.29 0.75 12.56
N GLY A 208 13.35 1.15 11.88
CA GLY A 208 14.30 2.17 12.38
C GLY A 208 13.72 3.59 12.36
N LEU A 209 12.58 3.81 13.02
CA LEU A 209 11.81 5.05 12.98
C LEU A 209 12.28 6.07 14.04
N ASN A 210 13.54 6.45 14.00
CA ASN A 210 14.14 7.37 15.01
C ASN A 210 13.59 8.81 14.96
N LYS A 211 12.97 9.23 13.84
CA LYS A 211 12.30 10.53 13.66
C LYS A 211 10.85 10.54 14.15
N PHE A 212 10.38 9.43 14.68
CA PHE A 212 9.00 9.24 15.11
C PHE A 212 8.94 8.76 16.57
N THR A 213 7.77 8.96 17.17
CA THR A 213 7.40 8.39 18.46
C THR A 213 6.21 7.48 18.26
N LEU A 214 6.24 6.25 18.76
CA LEU A 214 5.09 5.35 18.77
C LEU A 214 3.99 5.94 19.65
N GLY A 215 2.81 6.12 19.09
CA GLY A 215 1.62 6.62 19.79
C GLY A 215 0.70 5.49 20.22
N SER A 216 0.38 4.57 19.30
CA SER A 216 -0.47 3.41 19.59
C SER A 216 -0.08 2.21 18.74
N GLU A 217 -0.41 1.03 19.28
CA GLU A 217 -0.25 -0.25 18.60
C GLU A 217 -1.50 -1.08 18.84
N VAL A 218 -2.09 -1.62 17.79
CA VAL A 218 -3.27 -2.46 17.83
C VAL A 218 -2.97 -3.77 17.11
N CYS A 219 -3.08 -4.89 17.82
CA CYS A 219 -3.15 -6.21 17.18
C CYS A 219 -4.61 -6.47 16.80
N PHE A 220 -4.85 -6.70 15.52
CA PHE A 220 -6.18 -6.96 14.98
C PHE A 220 -6.17 -8.31 14.26
N GLU A 221 -6.95 -9.26 14.74
CA GLU A 221 -6.97 -10.63 14.22
C GLU A 221 -8.40 -11.12 14.02
N TYR A 222 -8.61 -11.90 12.97
CA TYR A 222 -9.85 -12.63 12.70
C TYR A 222 -9.54 -13.87 11.88
N SER A 223 -10.48 -14.84 11.87
CA SER A 223 -10.40 -16.00 10.99
C SER A 223 -11.10 -15.71 9.67
N ALA A 224 -10.52 -16.21 8.58
CA ALA A 224 -11.12 -16.15 7.24
C ALA A 224 -11.12 -17.55 6.62
N GLU A 225 -12.30 -17.99 6.20
CA GLU A 225 -12.49 -19.21 5.41
C GLU A 225 -12.27 -18.88 3.93
N ILE A 226 -11.28 -19.49 3.31
CA ILE A 226 -10.97 -19.35 1.88
C ILE A 226 -11.52 -20.59 1.18
N ALA A 227 -12.70 -20.48 0.62
CA ALA A 227 -13.52 -21.59 0.12
C ALA A 227 -13.24 -21.98 -1.33
N SER A 228 -12.06 -21.68 -1.88
CA SER A 228 -11.68 -22.14 -3.22
C SER A 228 -10.17 -22.20 -3.41
N GLN A 229 -9.73 -23.22 -4.11
CA GLN A 229 -8.32 -23.40 -4.49
C GLN A 229 -7.75 -22.19 -5.25
N ALA A 230 -8.53 -21.56 -6.12
CA ALA A 230 -8.10 -20.37 -6.87
C ALA A 230 -7.82 -19.17 -5.94
N ASP A 231 -8.60 -18.99 -4.88
CA ASP A 231 -8.40 -17.93 -3.90
C ASP A 231 -7.24 -18.22 -2.96
N ILE A 232 -7.06 -19.48 -2.58
CA ILE A 232 -5.89 -19.94 -1.83
C ILE A 232 -4.62 -19.63 -2.62
N TYR A 233 -4.61 -19.94 -3.91
CA TYR A 233 -3.48 -19.63 -4.78
C TYR A 233 -3.26 -18.11 -4.94
N SER A 234 -4.33 -17.34 -5.09
CA SER A 234 -4.26 -15.87 -5.17
C SER A 234 -3.70 -15.26 -3.87
N LEU A 235 -4.16 -15.75 -2.71
CA LEU A 235 -3.62 -15.36 -1.40
C LEU A 235 -2.13 -15.70 -1.30
N PHE A 236 -1.77 -16.93 -1.70
CA PHE A 236 -0.38 -17.39 -1.66
C PHE A 236 0.55 -16.55 -2.53
N MET A 237 0.12 -16.18 -3.75
CA MET A 237 0.87 -15.27 -4.65
C MET A 237 1.13 -13.89 -4.05
N MET A 238 0.31 -13.43 -3.12
CA MET A 238 0.49 -12.15 -2.43
C MET A 238 1.56 -12.19 -1.33
N THR A 239 2.07 -13.38 -1.00
CA THR A 239 3.01 -13.59 0.10
C THR A 239 4.45 -13.74 -0.41
N PRO A 240 5.47 -13.43 0.42
CA PRO A 240 6.86 -13.73 0.09
C PRO A 240 7.15 -15.24 0.06
N TYR A 241 6.22 -16.09 0.48
CA TYR A 241 6.35 -17.56 0.47
C TYR A 241 6.33 -18.11 -0.95
N PHE A 242 5.60 -17.48 -1.86
CA PHE A 242 5.47 -17.88 -3.26
C PHE A 242 6.82 -18.21 -3.92
N TYR A 243 7.84 -17.37 -3.66
CA TYR A 243 9.17 -17.54 -4.25
C TYR A 243 10.09 -18.51 -3.50
N LYS A 244 9.66 -19.05 -2.36
CA LYS A 244 10.50 -19.85 -1.47
C LYS A 244 9.97 -21.26 -1.24
N THR A 245 8.77 -21.57 -1.73
CA THR A 245 8.11 -22.86 -1.52
C THR A 245 8.64 -23.90 -2.49
N SER A 246 8.93 -25.11 -2.00
CA SER A 246 9.37 -26.26 -2.78
C SER A 246 8.26 -26.81 -3.71
N GLU A 247 8.62 -27.66 -4.65
CA GLU A 247 7.63 -28.34 -5.52
C GLU A 247 6.65 -29.18 -4.70
N GLU A 248 7.12 -29.86 -3.63
CA GLU A 248 6.27 -30.63 -2.71
C GLU A 248 5.29 -29.71 -1.96
N GLY A 249 5.75 -28.56 -1.47
CA GLY A 249 4.89 -27.55 -0.83
C GLY A 249 3.86 -27.00 -1.79
N MET A 250 4.25 -26.75 -3.05
CA MET A 250 3.33 -26.33 -4.11
C MET A 250 2.30 -27.43 -4.45
N ALA A 251 2.69 -28.70 -4.42
CA ALA A 251 1.77 -29.82 -4.61
C ALA A 251 0.74 -29.88 -3.48
N ARG A 252 1.17 -29.72 -2.21
CA ARG A 252 0.27 -29.62 -1.06
C ARG A 252 -0.70 -28.46 -1.18
N LEU A 253 -0.23 -27.28 -1.55
CA LEU A 253 -1.09 -26.10 -1.75
C LEU A 253 -2.18 -26.35 -2.82
N ARG A 254 -1.81 -27.00 -3.93
CA ARG A 254 -2.74 -27.31 -5.03
C ARG A 254 -3.78 -28.35 -4.67
N ALA A 255 -3.52 -29.17 -3.65
CA ALA A 255 -4.43 -30.20 -3.15
C ALA A 255 -5.47 -29.66 -2.16
N LEU A 256 -5.39 -28.38 -1.77
CA LEU A 256 -6.37 -27.76 -0.90
C LEU A 256 -7.60 -27.31 -1.70
N ASP A 257 -8.78 -27.70 -1.27
CA ASP A 257 -10.04 -27.17 -1.80
C ASP A 257 -10.51 -25.95 -1.02
N ASP A 258 -10.25 -25.91 0.27
CA ASP A 258 -10.52 -24.82 1.20
C ASP A 258 -9.43 -24.73 2.27
N ILE A 259 -9.36 -23.60 2.97
CA ILE A 259 -8.51 -23.41 4.15
C ILE A 259 -9.06 -22.30 5.03
N GLU A 260 -9.10 -22.54 6.34
CA GLU A 260 -9.30 -21.47 7.32
C GLU A 260 -7.94 -20.89 7.72
N VAL A 261 -7.79 -19.56 7.66
CA VAL A 261 -6.54 -18.88 7.96
C VAL A 261 -6.72 -17.78 8.99
N THR A 262 -5.72 -17.60 9.84
CA THR A 262 -5.64 -16.46 10.73
C THR A 262 -5.19 -15.23 9.94
N CYS A 263 -6.08 -14.25 9.80
CA CYS A 263 -5.80 -12.93 9.27
C CYS A 263 -5.40 -12.01 10.44
N GLY A 264 -4.11 -11.96 10.75
CA GLY A 264 -3.59 -11.20 11.89
C GLY A 264 -2.69 -10.03 11.46
N PHE A 265 -2.92 -8.85 12.02
CA PHE A 265 -2.27 -7.61 11.61
C PHE A 265 -1.87 -6.76 12.81
N MET A 266 -0.69 -6.15 12.72
CA MET A 266 -0.25 -5.08 13.63
C MET A 266 -0.50 -3.74 12.95
N ILE A 267 -1.29 -2.88 13.57
CA ILE A 267 -1.54 -1.51 13.12
C ILE A 267 -0.85 -0.58 14.12
N GLN A 268 0.24 0.03 13.67
CA GLN A 268 1.07 0.91 14.49
C GLN A 268 0.92 2.35 14.03
N THR A 269 0.59 3.25 14.95
CA THR A 269 0.50 4.69 14.69
C THR A 269 1.68 5.40 15.36
N TYR A 270 2.44 6.10 14.54
CA TYR A 270 3.58 6.90 14.97
C TYR A 270 3.33 8.38 14.68
N TYR A 271 3.89 9.25 15.51
CA TYR A 271 3.84 10.70 15.32
C TYR A 271 5.23 11.26 15.06
N LYS A 272 5.34 12.15 14.06
CA LYS A 272 6.58 12.84 13.73
C LYS A 272 6.98 13.78 14.86
N LYS A 273 8.23 13.65 15.32
CA LYS A 273 8.87 14.52 16.32
C LYS A 273 9.02 15.97 15.87
#